data_80ac786142814892c677a4ebce0c7194
#
_entry.id   80ac786142814892c677a4ebce0c7194
#
_cell.length_a   1.000
_cell.length_b   1.000
_cell.length_c   1.000
_cell.angle_alpha   90.00
_cell.angle_beta   90.00
_cell.angle_gamma   90.00
#
_symmetry.space_group_name_H-M   'P 1'
#
loop_
_entity.id
_entity.type
_entity.pdbx_description
1 polymer ?
#
loop_
_entity_poly.entity_id
_entity_poly.type
_entity_poly.pdbx_seq_one_letter_code
_entity_poly.pdbx_strand_id
1 'polypeptide(L)'
;MEKKTTRKNRSGFSKYVVSILLFLLFEAVAITLWLTKNNLFYLLNFSYIGCCLSLGTALFTAGKRYARHFVQLAVGCYMLLYLGVFSRENMQIEGFWYYLFLGIFEAATIHYAVAKIFGPLLFGRGWCGYACWTAMVLDFLPYKQPQKPRKEKLGILRYVMFLLSLALVSALFLMQVTHLEKIMFWMFLAGNAFYYLSGITLALIFKDNRAFCKYLCPVTVFLKPMSYFSLLRVHCDERKCVHCGKCLQVCPMNVEVNKESRKRKNGTECILCYECTKVCPTKALH
;
A
#
# COMPACT_ATOMS: atom_id res chain seq x y z
N MET A 1 -40.85 10.86 24.93
CA MET A 1 -39.62 11.38 25.57
C MET A 1 -38.43 11.02 24.69
N GLU A 2 -38.05 11.92 23.83
CA GLU A 2 -36.93 11.79 22.90
C GLU A 2 -35.61 12.02 23.63
N LYS A 3 -34.82 11.01 23.83
CA LYS A 3 -33.42 11.15 24.29
C LYS A 3 -32.58 11.77 23.17
N LYS A 4 -32.43 13.09 23.16
CA LYS A 4 -31.38 13.79 22.42
C LYS A 4 -30.03 13.31 22.92
N THR A 5 -29.40 12.38 22.16
CA THR A 5 -28.00 12.02 22.36
C THR A 5 -27.15 13.22 21.98
N THR A 6 -26.69 13.95 22.97
CA THR A 6 -25.72 15.02 22.85
C THR A 6 -24.45 14.50 22.24
N ARG A 7 -24.26 14.75 20.95
CA ARG A 7 -23.02 14.55 20.21
C ARG A 7 -21.98 15.49 20.84
N LYS A 8 -21.15 14.93 21.74
CA LYS A 8 -20.05 15.66 22.38
C LYS A 8 -19.18 16.26 21.26
N ASN A 9 -19.21 17.57 21.14
CA ASN A 9 -18.46 18.35 20.16
C ASN A 9 -16.97 18.16 20.51
N ARG A 10 -16.30 17.18 19.91
CA ARG A 10 -14.84 17.02 20.08
C ARG A 10 -14.21 18.32 19.60
N SER A 11 -13.41 18.96 20.43
CA SER A 11 -12.68 20.18 20.08
C SER A 11 -11.97 19.99 18.75
N GLY A 12 -11.90 21.02 17.91
CA GLY A 12 -11.33 20.95 16.56
C GLY A 12 -9.94 20.28 16.55
N PHE A 13 -9.14 20.52 17.58
CA PHE A 13 -7.81 19.93 17.79
C PHE A 13 -7.84 18.39 17.96
N SER A 14 -8.82 17.85 18.72
CA SER A 14 -8.95 16.40 18.95
C SER A 14 -9.18 15.58 17.66
N LYS A 15 -9.64 16.21 16.58
CA LYS A 15 -9.84 15.54 15.29
C LYS A 15 -8.53 15.25 14.55
N TYR A 16 -7.52 16.10 14.73
CA TYR A 16 -6.24 16.03 14.00
C TYR A 16 -5.10 15.40 14.81
N VAL A 17 -5.37 14.93 16.02
CA VAL A 17 -4.37 14.30 16.90
C VAL A 17 -3.63 13.16 16.20
N VAL A 18 -4.35 12.32 15.43
CA VAL A 18 -3.71 11.21 14.67
C VAL A 18 -2.73 11.73 13.64
N SER A 19 -3.08 12.80 12.91
CA SER A 19 -2.19 13.42 11.92
C SER A 19 -0.94 14.00 12.58
N ILE A 20 -1.09 14.66 13.71
CA ILE A 20 0.03 15.25 14.48
C ILE A 20 0.93 14.13 15.03
N LEU A 21 0.36 13.10 15.64
CA LEU A 21 1.13 11.98 16.17
C LEU A 21 1.91 11.25 15.08
N LEU A 22 1.29 11.08 13.91
CA LEU A 22 1.94 10.47 12.74
C LEU A 22 3.11 11.32 12.26
N PHE A 23 2.94 12.64 12.18
CA PHE A 23 4.02 13.57 11.85
C PHE A 23 5.17 13.46 12.84
N LEU A 24 4.90 13.60 14.13
CA LEU A 24 5.92 13.51 15.18
C LEU A 24 6.65 12.16 15.17
N LEU A 25 5.96 11.07 14.89
CA LEU A 25 6.57 9.74 14.77
C LEU A 25 7.58 9.70 13.61
N PHE A 26 7.21 10.21 12.43
CA PHE A 26 8.11 10.24 11.28
C PHE A 26 9.28 11.17 11.48
N GLU A 27 9.08 12.34 12.10
CA GLU A 27 10.18 13.25 12.46
C GLU A 27 11.13 12.63 13.47
N ALA A 28 10.62 11.93 14.48
CA ALA A 28 11.48 11.22 15.44
C ALA A 28 12.34 10.15 14.73
N VAL A 29 11.76 9.38 13.81
CA VAL A 29 12.51 8.41 12.99
C VAL A 29 13.54 9.13 12.08
N ALA A 30 13.14 10.22 11.43
CA ALA A 30 14.00 11.01 10.56
C ALA A 30 15.23 11.54 11.30
N ILE A 31 15.03 12.16 12.47
CA ILE A 31 16.10 12.71 13.30
C ILE A 31 17.00 11.58 13.83
N THR A 32 16.41 10.48 14.32
CA THR A 32 17.19 9.34 14.84
C THR A 32 18.09 8.75 13.76
N LEU A 33 17.56 8.53 12.55
CA LEU A 33 18.35 8.00 11.44
C LEU A 33 19.41 8.99 10.95
N TRP A 34 19.10 10.29 10.91
CA TRP A 34 20.08 11.31 10.59
C TRP A 34 21.24 11.31 11.56
N LEU A 35 20.97 11.31 12.87
CA LEU A 35 22.01 11.32 13.90
C LEU A 35 22.83 10.02 13.93
N THR A 36 22.20 8.86 13.73
CA THR A 36 22.89 7.56 13.79
C THR A 36 23.69 7.26 12.52
N LYS A 37 23.18 7.66 11.35
CA LYS A 37 23.82 7.40 10.05
C LYS A 37 24.65 8.59 9.55
N ASN A 38 24.60 9.74 10.21
CA ASN A 38 25.26 11.01 9.82
C ASN A 38 25.00 11.41 8.35
N ASN A 39 23.79 11.13 7.87
CA ASN A 39 23.40 11.38 6.48
C ASN A 39 22.07 12.13 6.42
N LEU A 40 22.13 13.38 5.91
CA LEU A 40 20.99 14.29 5.78
C LEU A 40 19.87 13.72 4.89
N PHE A 41 20.19 12.80 4.01
CA PHE A 41 19.21 12.13 3.16
C PHE A 41 18.07 11.47 3.97
N TYR A 42 18.41 10.81 5.08
CA TYR A 42 17.40 10.16 5.92
C TYR A 42 16.44 11.18 6.56
N LEU A 43 16.96 12.33 7.00
CA LEU A 43 16.11 13.40 7.53
C LEU A 43 15.11 13.85 6.47
N LEU A 44 15.60 14.25 5.29
CA LEU A 44 14.75 14.75 4.20
C LEU A 44 13.73 13.71 3.72
N ASN A 45 14.17 12.45 3.57
CA ASN A 45 13.33 11.35 3.09
C ASN A 45 12.16 11.06 4.03
N PHE A 46 12.43 10.86 5.31
CA PHE A 46 11.39 10.50 6.27
C PHE A 46 10.50 11.70 6.64
N SER A 47 11.05 12.92 6.73
CA SER A 47 10.24 14.13 6.92
C SER A 47 9.29 14.37 5.74
N TYR A 48 9.75 14.18 4.49
CA TYR A 48 8.87 14.29 3.32
C TYR A 48 7.71 13.28 3.38
N ILE A 49 8.01 12.01 3.63
CA ILE A 49 6.99 10.96 3.72
C ILE A 49 6.03 11.24 4.89
N GLY A 50 6.57 11.64 6.04
CA GLY A 50 5.80 12.01 7.24
C GLY A 50 4.85 13.18 6.98
N CYS A 51 5.33 14.24 6.33
CA CYS A 51 4.49 15.38 5.91
C CYS A 51 3.36 14.93 4.98
N CYS A 52 3.65 14.13 3.95
CA CYS A 52 2.64 13.66 2.99
C CYS A 52 1.56 12.81 3.67
N LEU A 53 1.95 11.88 4.55
CA LEU A 53 1.03 11.02 5.28
C LEU A 53 0.19 11.80 6.28
N SER A 54 0.80 12.72 7.01
CA SER A 54 0.12 13.56 8.01
C SER A 54 -0.87 14.51 7.38
N LEU A 55 -0.48 15.18 6.29
CA LEU A 55 -1.38 16.02 5.51
C LEU A 55 -2.52 15.19 4.90
N GLY A 56 -2.23 14.01 4.38
CA GLY A 56 -3.24 13.10 3.85
C GLY A 56 -4.25 12.65 4.89
N THR A 57 -3.81 12.30 6.10
CA THR A 57 -4.71 11.95 7.21
C THR A 57 -5.51 13.14 7.69
N ALA A 58 -4.94 14.36 7.70
CA ALA A 58 -5.67 15.59 8.00
C ALA A 58 -6.76 15.87 6.94
N LEU A 59 -6.45 15.76 5.65
CA LEU A 59 -7.41 15.89 4.56
C LEU A 59 -8.52 14.84 4.63
N PHE A 60 -8.18 13.60 4.98
CA PHE A 60 -9.15 12.52 5.18
C PHE A 60 -10.10 12.85 6.34
N THR A 61 -9.56 13.32 7.47
CA THR A 61 -10.33 13.75 8.63
C THR A 61 -11.24 14.95 8.32
N ALA A 62 -10.78 15.85 7.43
CA ALA A 62 -11.58 16.96 6.90
C ALA A 62 -12.64 16.52 5.87
N GLY A 63 -12.76 15.22 5.58
CA GLY A 63 -13.76 14.66 4.65
C GLY A 63 -13.44 14.88 3.16
N LYS A 64 -12.22 15.24 2.81
CA LYS A 64 -11.84 15.48 1.41
C LYS A 64 -11.73 14.16 0.63
N ARG A 65 -12.48 14.03 -0.46
CA ARG A 65 -12.53 12.80 -1.28
C ARG A 65 -11.20 12.43 -1.94
N TYR A 66 -10.37 13.41 -2.25
CA TYR A 66 -9.08 13.24 -2.92
C TYR A 66 -7.92 12.92 -1.95
N ALA A 67 -8.13 12.94 -0.63
CA ALA A 67 -7.08 12.76 0.38
C ALA A 67 -6.18 11.53 0.12
N ARG A 68 -6.80 10.38 -0.17
CA ARG A 68 -6.07 9.14 -0.49
C ARG A 68 -5.22 9.27 -1.76
N HIS A 69 -5.79 9.81 -2.83
CA HIS A 69 -5.10 9.98 -4.11
C HIS A 69 -3.97 11.02 -4.01
N PHE A 70 -4.15 12.05 -3.20
CA PHE A 70 -3.09 13.02 -2.92
C PHE A 70 -1.86 12.36 -2.31
N VAL A 71 -2.03 11.58 -1.23
CA VAL A 71 -0.92 10.85 -0.60
C VAL A 71 -0.28 9.88 -1.60
N GLN A 72 -1.11 9.13 -2.31
CA GLN A 72 -0.65 8.14 -3.28
C GLN A 72 0.17 8.76 -4.40
N LEU A 73 -0.23 9.94 -4.90
CA LEU A 73 0.51 10.67 -5.92
C LEU A 73 1.83 11.22 -5.34
N ALA A 74 1.77 11.92 -4.20
CA ALA A 74 2.93 12.54 -3.59
C ALA A 74 4.01 11.50 -3.23
N VAL A 75 3.65 10.46 -2.47
CA VAL A 75 4.60 9.42 -2.06
C VAL A 75 4.97 8.51 -3.24
N GLY A 76 4.01 8.15 -4.10
CA GLY A 76 4.26 7.30 -5.26
C GLY A 76 5.21 7.95 -6.28
N CYS A 77 5.01 9.23 -6.61
CA CYS A 77 5.94 9.97 -7.48
C CYS A 77 7.32 10.10 -6.84
N TYR A 78 7.40 10.40 -5.56
CA TYR A 78 8.68 10.47 -4.85
C TYR A 78 9.45 9.15 -4.93
N MET A 79 8.79 8.03 -4.64
CA MET A 79 9.41 6.70 -4.68
C MET A 79 9.84 6.30 -6.10
N LEU A 80 9.01 6.59 -7.11
CA LEU A 80 9.29 6.22 -8.49
C LEU A 80 10.35 7.11 -9.12
N LEU A 81 10.16 8.44 -9.04
CA LEU A 81 11.00 9.40 -9.76
C LEU A 81 12.26 9.72 -8.97
N TYR A 82 12.13 10.16 -7.71
CA TYR A 82 13.31 10.60 -6.96
C TYR A 82 14.19 9.42 -6.55
N LEU A 83 13.65 8.44 -5.83
CA LEU A 83 14.46 7.29 -5.38
C LEU A 83 14.80 6.34 -6.54
N GLY A 84 13.83 6.01 -7.40
CA GLY A 84 14.03 5.04 -8.45
C GLY A 84 14.84 5.57 -9.64
N VAL A 85 14.47 6.73 -10.18
CA VAL A 85 15.10 7.26 -11.42
C VAL A 85 16.30 8.16 -11.10
N PHE A 86 16.14 9.17 -10.23
CA PHE A 86 17.23 10.12 -9.94
C PHE A 86 18.32 9.51 -9.05
N SER A 87 17.95 8.83 -7.96
CA SER A 87 18.92 8.15 -7.10
C SER A 87 19.39 6.80 -7.67
N ARG A 88 18.80 6.35 -8.79
CA ARG A 88 19.12 5.09 -9.49
C ARG A 88 18.97 3.83 -8.62
N GLU A 89 18.11 3.87 -7.62
CA GLU A 89 17.86 2.74 -6.74
C GLU A 89 16.74 1.85 -7.27
N ASN A 90 16.97 0.55 -7.32
CA ASN A 90 15.92 -0.39 -7.65
C ASN A 90 15.04 -0.64 -6.42
N MET A 91 13.91 0.09 -6.34
CA MET A 91 12.92 -0.01 -5.25
C MET A 91 11.88 -1.11 -5.48
N GLN A 92 12.02 -1.93 -6.54
CA GLN A 92 11.19 -3.12 -6.77
C GLN A 92 11.70 -4.34 -6.00
N ILE A 93 11.04 -5.47 -6.17
CA ILE A 93 11.38 -6.70 -5.44
C ILE A 93 12.77 -7.24 -5.82
N GLU A 94 13.20 -7.00 -7.06
CA GLU A 94 14.52 -7.36 -7.54
C GLU A 94 15.62 -6.59 -6.80
N GLY A 95 15.41 -5.29 -6.55
CA GLY A 95 16.31 -4.48 -5.73
C GLY A 95 16.36 -4.94 -4.27
N PHE A 96 15.23 -5.39 -3.72
CA PHE A 96 15.22 -6.00 -2.39
C PHE A 96 16.11 -7.24 -2.31
N TRP A 97 16.01 -8.17 -3.29
CA TRP A 97 16.88 -9.36 -3.34
C TRP A 97 18.35 -8.98 -3.53
N TYR A 98 18.61 -7.99 -4.40
CA TYR A 98 19.96 -7.51 -4.68
C TYR A 98 20.66 -7.00 -3.42
N TYR A 99 20.04 -6.05 -2.69
CA TYR A 99 20.62 -5.52 -1.46
C TYR A 99 20.68 -6.55 -0.33
N LEU A 100 19.71 -7.46 -0.27
CA LEU A 100 19.71 -8.55 0.71
C LEU A 100 20.90 -9.49 0.50
N PHE A 101 21.20 -9.85 -0.75
CA PHE A 101 22.34 -10.72 -1.07
C PHE A 101 23.69 -10.02 -0.85
N LEU A 102 23.76 -8.72 -1.01
CA LEU A 102 24.95 -7.93 -0.64
C LEU A 102 25.13 -7.74 0.88
N GLY A 103 24.13 -8.11 1.69
CA GLY A 103 24.14 -7.84 3.13
C GLY A 103 23.96 -6.35 3.48
N ILE A 104 23.43 -5.54 2.55
CA ILE A 104 23.25 -4.10 2.72
C ILE A 104 21.84 -3.83 3.20
N PHE A 105 21.71 -3.30 4.42
CA PHE A 105 20.43 -2.91 5.00
C PHE A 105 20.17 -1.41 4.80
N GLU A 106 20.02 -1.00 3.53
CA GLU A 106 19.70 0.36 3.09
C GLU A 106 18.70 0.33 1.93
N ALA A 107 18.28 1.49 1.44
CA ALA A 107 17.44 1.62 0.25
C ALA A 107 16.24 0.66 0.21
N ALA A 108 16.19 -0.23 -0.77
CA ALA A 108 15.08 -1.17 -0.95
C ALA A 108 14.90 -2.12 0.24
N THR A 109 15.98 -2.54 0.91
CA THR A 109 15.89 -3.46 2.07
C THR A 109 15.12 -2.81 3.22
N ILE A 110 15.47 -1.56 3.59
CA ILE A 110 14.75 -0.80 4.63
C ILE A 110 13.30 -0.56 4.19
N HIS A 111 13.11 -0.16 2.93
CA HIS A 111 11.77 0.05 2.39
C HIS A 111 10.89 -1.19 2.50
N TYR A 112 11.42 -2.37 2.12
CA TYR A 112 10.67 -3.63 2.23
C TYR A 112 10.44 -4.03 3.68
N ALA A 113 11.45 -3.93 4.55
CA ALA A 113 11.29 -4.22 5.96
C ALA A 113 10.18 -3.36 6.57
N VAL A 114 10.25 -2.03 6.42
CA VAL A 114 9.29 -1.09 7.03
C VAL A 114 7.92 -1.16 6.35
N ALA A 115 7.87 -1.11 5.02
CA ALA A 115 6.60 -0.91 4.31
C ALA A 115 5.91 -2.20 3.87
N LYS A 116 6.63 -3.33 3.71
CA LYS A 116 6.10 -4.56 3.13
C LYS A 116 6.09 -5.75 4.10
N ILE A 117 6.92 -5.72 5.15
CA ILE A 117 7.01 -6.79 6.15
C ILE A 117 6.40 -6.33 7.47
N PHE A 118 7.02 -5.36 8.15
CA PHE A 118 6.57 -4.92 9.48
C PHE A 118 5.36 -3.97 9.43
N GLY A 119 5.32 -3.02 8.50
CA GLY A 119 4.21 -2.09 8.35
C GLY A 119 2.84 -2.76 8.21
N PRO A 120 2.70 -3.84 7.42
CA PRO A 120 1.45 -4.57 7.32
C PRO A 120 0.93 -5.18 8.63
N LEU A 121 1.77 -5.39 9.64
CA LEU A 121 1.31 -5.77 10.99
C LEU A 121 0.49 -4.65 11.64
N LEU A 122 0.76 -3.40 11.29
CA LEU A 122 0.00 -2.25 11.80
C LEU A 122 -1.21 -1.96 10.90
N PHE A 123 -0.99 -1.73 9.61
CA PHE A 123 -1.99 -1.19 8.68
C PHE A 123 -2.32 -2.12 7.50
N GLY A 124 -2.07 -3.42 7.61
CA GLY A 124 -2.39 -4.39 6.56
C GLY A 124 -1.79 -3.98 5.21
N ARG A 125 -2.58 -4.03 4.13
CA ARG A 125 -2.15 -3.58 2.80
C ARG A 125 -2.39 -2.07 2.56
N GLY A 126 -2.42 -1.26 3.60
CA GLY A 126 -2.58 0.20 3.50
C GLY A 126 -1.55 0.85 2.56
N TRP A 127 -0.31 0.36 2.56
CA TRP A 127 0.71 0.82 1.60
C TRP A 127 0.22 0.76 0.14
N CYS A 128 -0.44 -0.33 -0.26
CA CYS A 128 -1.00 -0.47 -1.61
C CYS A 128 -2.12 0.55 -1.89
N GLY A 129 -2.78 1.04 -0.86
CA GLY A 129 -3.83 2.05 -0.96
C GLY A 129 -3.31 3.48 -1.04
N TYR A 130 -2.14 3.77 -0.42
CA TYR A 130 -1.73 5.15 -0.14
C TYR A 130 -0.34 5.55 -0.67
N ALA A 131 0.55 4.60 -0.96
CA ALA A 131 1.93 4.93 -1.30
C ALA A 131 2.51 4.15 -2.49
N CYS A 132 1.78 3.16 -3.03
CA CYS A 132 2.29 2.33 -4.12
C CYS A 132 2.22 3.07 -5.45
N TRP A 133 3.38 3.28 -6.10
CA TRP A 133 3.47 3.98 -7.40
C TRP A 133 2.80 3.24 -8.55
N THR A 134 2.85 1.89 -8.58
CA THR A 134 2.10 1.12 -9.59
C THR A 134 0.60 1.34 -9.44
N ALA A 135 0.10 1.24 -8.21
CA ALA A 135 -1.31 1.44 -7.91
C ALA A 135 -1.77 2.89 -8.12
N MET A 136 -0.85 3.86 -7.99
CA MET A 136 -1.09 5.26 -8.30
C MET A 136 -1.62 5.43 -9.73
N VAL A 137 -0.96 4.85 -10.71
CA VAL A 137 -1.38 4.92 -12.12
C VAL A 137 -2.67 4.12 -12.35
N LEU A 138 -2.75 2.90 -11.81
CA LEU A 138 -3.89 2.02 -12.02
C LEU A 138 -5.20 2.58 -11.44
N ASP A 139 -5.16 3.37 -10.37
CA ASP A 139 -6.35 3.98 -9.77
C ASP A 139 -6.99 5.08 -10.63
N PHE A 140 -6.28 5.60 -11.63
CA PHE A 140 -6.85 6.53 -12.61
C PHE A 140 -7.64 5.86 -13.73
N LEU A 141 -7.52 4.54 -13.89
CA LEU A 141 -8.29 3.79 -14.87
C LEU A 141 -9.80 3.79 -14.54
N PRO A 142 -10.68 3.57 -15.52
CA PRO A 142 -12.13 3.75 -15.34
C PRO A 142 -12.81 2.67 -14.49
N TYR A 143 -12.17 1.52 -14.28
CA TYR A 143 -12.78 0.35 -13.61
C TYR A 143 -12.49 0.32 -12.09
N LYS A 144 -12.87 1.39 -11.39
CA LYS A 144 -12.64 1.53 -9.93
C LYS A 144 -13.35 0.46 -9.10
N GLN A 145 -14.48 -0.01 -9.59
CA GLN A 145 -15.27 -1.07 -8.99
C GLN A 145 -15.19 -2.30 -9.92
N PRO A 146 -14.72 -3.44 -9.40
CA PRO A 146 -14.62 -4.65 -10.20
C PRO A 146 -16.00 -5.09 -10.71
N GLN A 147 -16.13 -5.25 -12.02
CA GLN A 147 -17.39 -5.68 -12.64
C GLN A 147 -17.58 -7.19 -12.61
N LYS A 148 -16.51 -7.94 -12.35
CA LYS A 148 -16.51 -9.40 -12.31
C LYS A 148 -16.03 -9.92 -10.97
N PRO A 149 -16.51 -11.09 -10.51
CA PRO A 149 -15.99 -11.71 -9.30
C PRO A 149 -14.50 -12.06 -9.46
N ARG A 150 -13.79 -12.06 -8.34
CA ARG A 150 -12.38 -12.41 -8.30
C ARG A 150 -12.15 -13.87 -8.73
N LYS A 151 -11.21 -14.09 -9.64
CA LYS A 151 -10.75 -15.43 -10.04
C LYS A 151 -9.61 -15.88 -9.11
N GLU A 152 -9.92 -16.66 -8.09
CA GLU A 152 -8.97 -17.01 -7.04
C GLU A 152 -7.76 -17.79 -7.54
N LYS A 153 -7.97 -18.70 -8.51
CA LYS A 153 -6.91 -19.54 -9.10
C LYS A 153 -5.79 -18.69 -9.76
N LEU A 154 -6.15 -17.53 -10.33
CA LEU A 154 -5.15 -16.64 -10.94
C LEU A 154 -4.22 -16.00 -9.92
N GLY A 155 -4.58 -16.00 -8.64
CA GLY A 155 -3.73 -15.52 -7.56
C GLY A 155 -2.41 -16.30 -7.41
N ILE A 156 -2.27 -17.47 -8.01
CA ILE A 156 -1.02 -18.23 -8.05
C ILE A 156 0.08 -17.49 -8.81
N LEU A 157 -0.28 -16.68 -9.83
CA LEU A 157 0.69 -15.98 -10.66
C LEU A 157 1.61 -15.04 -9.87
N ARG A 158 1.14 -14.48 -8.76
CA ARG A 158 1.98 -13.63 -7.90
C ARG A 158 3.12 -14.40 -7.23
N TYR A 159 2.90 -15.68 -6.89
CA TYR A 159 3.96 -16.54 -6.35
C TYR A 159 4.95 -16.93 -7.45
N VAL A 160 4.47 -17.18 -8.67
CA VAL A 160 5.32 -17.42 -9.83
C VAL A 160 6.21 -16.19 -10.10
N MET A 161 5.64 -14.99 -10.13
CA MET A 161 6.40 -13.74 -10.31
C MET A 161 7.41 -13.51 -9.18
N PHE A 162 7.03 -13.83 -7.95
CA PHE A 162 7.92 -13.74 -6.79
C PHE A 162 9.14 -14.69 -6.93
N LEU A 163 8.89 -15.93 -7.28
CA LEU A 163 9.96 -16.92 -7.50
C LEU A 163 10.82 -16.58 -8.71
N LEU A 164 10.22 -16.08 -9.80
CA LEU A 164 10.97 -15.63 -10.97
C LEU A 164 11.89 -14.46 -10.65
N SER A 165 11.42 -13.47 -9.87
CA SER A 165 12.26 -12.33 -9.44
C SER A 165 13.44 -12.80 -8.59
N LEU A 166 13.20 -13.71 -7.64
CA LEU A 166 14.24 -14.31 -6.81
C LEU A 166 15.25 -15.11 -7.66
N ALA A 167 14.75 -16.00 -8.54
CA ALA A 167 15.60 -16.82 -9.40
C ALA A 167 16.45 -15.96 -10.34
N LEU A 168 15.88 -14.90 -10.92
CA LEU A 168 16.57 -13.99 -11.81
C LEU A 168 17.75 -13.30 -11.10
N VAL A 169 17.51 -12.71 -9.93
CA VAL A 169 18.58 -12.03 -9.18
C VAL A 169 19.61 -13.05 -8.68
N SER A 170 19.19 -14.23 -8.20
CA SER A 170 20.11 -15.30 -7.78
C SER A 170 20.99 -15.75 -8.93
N ALA A 171 20.45 -15.91 -10.13
CA ALA A 171 21.23 -16.28 -11.31
C ALA A 171 22.29 -15.22 -11.65
N LEU A 172 21.96 -13.94 -11.58
CA LEU A 172 22.91 -12.85 -11.82
C LEU A 172 24.09 -12.88 -10.83
N PHE A 173 23.82 -13.20 -9.56
CA PHE A 173 24.87 -13.37 -8.54
C PHE A 173 25.73 -14.62 -8.80
N LEU A 174 25.11 -15.74 -9.10
CA LEU A 174 25.83 -17.01 -9.37
C LEU A 174 26.71 -16.91 -10.62
N MET A 175 26.24 -16.19 -11.63
CA MET A 175 27.01 -15.95 -12.86
C MET A 175 28.11 -14.88 -12.69
N GLN A 176 28.26 -14.31 -11.49
CA GLN A 176 29.24 -13.26 -11.19
C GLN A 176 29.23 -12.10 -12.21
N VAL A 177 28.03 -11.68 -12.62
CA VAL A 177 27.87 -10.65 -13.64
C VAL A 177 28.45 -9.33 -13.14
N THR A 178 29.31 -8.71 -13.96
CA THR A 178 29.89 -7.41 -13.67
C THR A 178 28.87 -6.28 -13.82
N HIS A 179 29.06 -5.17 -13.11
CA HIS A 179 28.18 -3.98 -13.18
C HIS A 179 26.73 -4.24 -12.81
N LEU A 180 26.47 -5.10 -11.81
CA LEU A 180 25.12 -5.42 -11.33
C LEU A 180 24.30 -4.18 -10.98
N GLU A 181 24.89 -3.13 -10.44
CA GLU A 181 24.21 -1.87 -10.12
C GLU A 181 23.54 -1.24 -11.35
N LYS A 182 24.26 -1.17 -12.48
CA LYS A 182 23.67 -0.69 -13.75
C LYS A 182 22.53 -1.58 -14.23
N ILE A 183 22.70 -2.90 -14.11
CA ILE A 183 21.67 -3.86 -14.48
C ILE A 183 20.44 -3.70 -13.61
N MET A 184 20.58 -3.52 -12.29
CA MET A 184 19.48 -3.29 -11.38
C MET A 184 18.71 -2.01 -11.73
N PHE A 185 19.38 -0.93 -12.14
CA PHE A 185 18.72 0.28 -12.60
C PHE A 185 17.88 0.04 -13.87
N TRP A 186 18.42 -0.64 -14.87
CA TRP A 186 17.68 -0.98 -16.08
C TRP A 186 16.53 -1.96 -15.81
N MET A 187 16.73 -2.90 -14.90
CA MET A 187 15.67 -3.80 -14.43
C MET A 187 14.55 -3.03 -13.75
N PHE A 188 14.87 -1.98 -12.98
CA PHE A 188 13.86 -1.11 -12.38
C PHE A 188 13.01 -0.41 -13.44
N LEU A 189 13.64 0.15 -14.48
CA LEU A 189 12.90 0.80 -15.57
C LEU A 189 12.04 -0.19 -16.36
N ALA A 190 12.64 -1.29 -16.80
CA ALA A 190 11.94 -2.32 -17.57
C ALA A 190 10.84 -3.00 -16.73
N GLY A 191 11.10 -3.28 -15.47
CA GLY A 191 10.14 -3.86 -14.54
C GLY A 191 8.94 -2.95 -14.28
N ASN A 192 9.15 -1.62 -14.13
CA ASN A 192 8.05 -0.68 -14.04
C ASN A 192 7.24 -0.60 -15.33
N ALA A 193 7.89 -0.56 -16.50
CA ALA A 193 7.20 -0.61 -17.79
C ALA A 193 6.34 -1.89 -17.89
N PHE A 194 6.90 -3.04 -17.54
CA PHE A 194 6.16 -4.31 -17.50
C PHE A 194 4.98 -4.27 -16.53
N TYR A 195 5.15 -3.71 -15.32
CA TYR A 195 4.07 -3.62 -14.33
C TYR A 195 2.94 -2.69 -14.79
N TYR A 196 3.27 -1.57 -15.45
CA TYR A 196 2.24 -0.68 -15.99
C TYR A 196 1.53 -1.31 -17.18
N LEU A 197 2.27 -1.86 -18.15
CA LEU A 197 1.67 -2.51 -19.32
C LEU A 197 0.78 -3.70 -18.92
N SER A 198 1.30 -4.60 -18.10
CA SER A 198 0.52 -5.75 -17.61
C SER A 198 -0.65 -5.31 -16.73
N GLY A 199 -0.46 -4.27 -15.91
CA GLY A 199 -1.51 -3.72 -15.06
C GLY A 199 -2.66 -3.12 -15.85
N ILE A 200 -2.37 -2.32 -16.86
CA ILE A 200 -3.37 -1.72 -17.77
C ILE A 200 -4.07 -2.82 -18.56
N THR A 201 -3.32 -3.77 -19.14
CA THR A 201 -3.89 -4.89 -19.90
C THR A 201 -4.83 -5.73 -19.04
N LEU A 202 -4.42 -6.11 -17.83
CA LEU A 202 -5.28 -6.85 -16.91
C LEU A 202 -6.48 -6.05 -16.46
N ALA A 203 -6.35 -4.74 -16.28
CA ALA A 203 -7.47 -3.87 -15.92
C ALA A 203 -8.53 -3.82 -17.03
N LEU A 204 -8.11 -3.75 -18.28
CA LEU A 204 -9.00 -3.76 -19.45
C LEU A 204 -9.71 -5.12 -19.63
N ILE A 205 -8.98 -6.23 -19.52
CA ILE A 205 -9.51 -7.60 -19.68
C ILE A 205 -10.52 -7.93 -18.58
N PHE A 206 -10.16 -7.64 -17.32
CA PHE A 206 -10.99 -7.98 -16.16
C PHE A 206 -11.98 -6.89 -15.79
N LYS A 207 -11.91 -5.70 -16.42
CA LYS A 207 -12.66 -4.49 -16.02
C LYS A 207 -12.50 -4.18 -14.52
N ASP A 208 -11.25 -4.14 -14.09
CA ASP A 208 -10.85 -4.06 -12.69
C ASP A 208 -9.48 -3.40 -12.56
N ASN A 209 -9.44 -2.16 -12.10
CA ASN A 209 -8.20 -1.38 -11.92
C ASN A 209 -7.16 -2.08 -11.06
N ARG A 210 -7.58 -2.94 -10.14
CA ARG A 210 -6.71 -3.65 -9.20
C ARG A 210 -6.42 -5.10 -9.58
N ALA A 211 -6.72 -5.50 -10.83
CA ALA A 211 -6.45 -6.86 -11.32
C ALA A 211 -4.97 -7.26 -11.17
N PHE A 212 -4.03 -6.36 -11.52
CA PHE A 212 -2.60 -6.56 -11.29
C PHE A 212 -2.30 -6.86 -9.81
N CYS A 213 -2.82 -6.05 -8.90
CA CYS A 213 -2.61 -6.20 -7.46
C CYS A 213 -3.18 -7.51 -6.89
N LYS A 214 -4.21 -8.06 -7.54
CA LYS A 214 -4.89 -9.30 -7.14
C LYS A 214 -4.22 -10.54 -7.70
N TYR A 215 -3.62 -10.46 -8.89
CA TYR A 215 -3.19 -11.65 -9.64
C TYR A 215 -1.71 -11.72 -9.92
N LEU A 216 -1.02 -10.59 -10.14
CA LEU A 216 0.34 -10.61 -10.65
C LEU A 216 1.39 -10.04 -9.69
N CYS A 217 1.04 -9.06 -8.85
CA CYS A 217 2.00 -8.33 -8.01
C CYS A 217 2.76 -9.25 -7.04
N PRO A 218 4.09 -9.43 -7.19
CA PRO A 218 4.89 -10.34 -6.35
C PRO A 218 5.01 -9.87 -4.90
N VAL A 219 5.01 -8.56 -4.67
CA VAL A 219 5.12 -7.96 -3.32
C VAL A 219 4.00 -8.43 -2.38
N THR A 220 2.87 -8.86 -2.96
CA THR A 220 1.74 -9.41 -2.20
C THR A 220 2.08 -10.65 -1.39
N VAL A 221 3.12 -11.39 -1.79
CA VAL A 221 3.59 -12.59 -1.09
C VAL A 221 4.07 -12.24 0.32
N PHE A 222 4.70 -11.09 0.51
CA PHE A 222 5.06 -10.56 1.84
C PHE A 222 3.87 -9.93 2.55
N LEU A 223 3.10 -9.09 1.84
CA LEU A 223 2.03 -8.30 2.45
C LEU A 223 0.89 -9.17 3.01
N LYS A 224 0.54 -10.26 2.32
CA LYS A 224 -0.64 -11.05 2.66
C LYS A 224 -0.54 -11.73 4.03
N PRO A 225 0.53 -12.49 4.35
CA PRO A 225 0.66 -13.13 5.66
C PRO A 225 0.76 -12.09 6.80
N MET A 226 1.51 -11.00 6.59
CA MET A 226 1.65 -9.96 7.61
C MET A 226 0.34 -9.20 7.85
N SER A 227 -0.45 -8.96 6.80
CA SER A 227 -1.77 -8.32 6.91
C SER A 227 -2.78 -9.15 7.70
N TYR A 228 -2.57 -10.45 7.85
CA TYR A 228 -3.43 -11.29 8.69
C TYR A 228 -3.38 -10.84 10.16
N PHE A 229 -2.23 -10.38 10.61
CA PHE A 229 -2.02 -9.91 11.98
C PHE A 229 -2.25 -8.41 12.15
N SER A 230 -2.70 -7.69 11.11
CA SER A 230 -2.80 -6.23 11.16
C SER A 230 -3.69 -5.74 12.30
N LEU A 231 -3.24 -4.66 12.96
CA LEU A 231 -3.99 -3.99 14.03
C LEU A 231 -5.12 -3.13 13.45
N LEU A 232 -4.82 -2.35 12.42
CA LEU A 232 -5.80 -1.50 11.75
C LEU A 232 -6.57 -2.32 10.71
N ARG A 233 -7.88 -2.33 10.85
CA ARG A 233 -8.80 -3.05 9.95
C ARG A 233 -10.12 -2.31 9.88
N VAL A 234 -10.88 -2.61 8.85
CA VAL A 234 -12.31 -2.25 8.83
C VAL A 234 -13.06 -3.32 9.60
N HIS A 235 -13.74 -2.94 10.65
CA HIS A 235 -14.61 -3.80 11.45
C HIS A 235 -16.06 -3.70 10.99
N CYS A 236 -16.81 -4.78 11.13
CA CYS A 236 -18.25 -4.82 10.89
C CYS A 236 -18.99 -5.13 12.21
N ASP A 237 -19.87 -4.21 12.61
CA ASP A 237 -20.83 -4.49 13.68
C ASP A 237 -22.01 -5.28 13.08
N GLU A 238 -22.02 -6.59 13.29
CA GLU A 238 -23.03 -7.48 12.73
C GLU A 238 -24.44 -7.13 13.17
N ARG A 239 -24.61 -6.54 14.39
CA ARG A 239 -25.92 -6.13 14.92
C ARG A 239 -26.53 -4.98 14.14
N LYS A 240 -25.70 -4.14 13.54
CA LYS A 240 -26.12 -2.98 12.70
C LYS A 240 -26.16 -3.31 11.22
N CYS A 241 -25.56 -4.45 10.81
CA CYS A 241 -25.46 -4.82 9.42
C CYS A 241 -26.79 -5.36 8.88
N VAL A 242 -27.36 -4.67 7.89
CA VAL A 242 -28.59 -5.07 7.20
C VAL A 242 -28.32 -5.92 5.94
N HIS A 243 -27.12 -6.40 5.75
CA HIS A 243 -26.70 -7.25 4.64
C HIS A 243 -27.06 -6.74 3.22
N CYS A 244 -27.12 -5.41 3.03
CA CYS A 244 -27.50 -4.79 1.77
C CYS A 244 -26.49 -4.93 0.62
N GLY A 245 -25.29 -5.44 0.88
CA GLY A 245 -24.25 -5.71 -0.15
C GLY A 245 -23.52 -4.52 -0.74
N LYS A 246 -23.91 -3.27 -0.44
CA LYS A 246 -23.28 -2.06 -1.01
C LYS A 246 -21.77 -1.99 -0.78
N CYS A 247 -21.30 -2.42 0.38
CA CYS A 247 -19.87 -2.45 0.72
C CYS A 247 -19.06 -3.41 -0.17
N LEU A 248 -19.67 -4.51 -0.63
CA LEU A 248 -19.02 -5.46 -1.52
C LEU A 248 -18.89 -4.89 -2.93
N GLN A 249 -19.91 -4.17 -3.40
CA GLN A 249 -19.94 -3.56 -4.73
C GLN A 249 -18.85 -2.49 -4.90
N VAL A 250 -18.60 -1.68 -3.85
CA VAL A 250 -17.59 -0.60 -3.92
C VAL A 250 -16.18 -1.04 -3.60
N CYS A 251 -15.98 -2.29 -3.15
CA CYS A 251 -14.67 -2.74 -2.72
C CYS A 251 -13.75 -3.03 -3.93
N PRO A 252 -12.69 -2.23 -4.16
CA PRO A 252 -11.79 -2.43 -5.30
C PRO A 252 -11.00 -3.74 -5.23
N MET A 253 -10.93 -4.38 -4.04
CA MET A 253 -10.19 -5.61 -3.82
C MET A 253 -11.07 -6.86 -3.69
N ASN A 254 -12.40 -6.75 -3.90
CA ASN A 254 -13.37 -7.84 -3.72
C ASN A 254 -13.29 -8.50 -2.34
N VAL A 255 -13.17 -7.70 -1.27
CA VAL A 255 -13.12 -8.18 0.11
C VAL A 255 -14.54 -8.22 0.68
N GLU A 256 -14.93 -9.32 1.30
CA GLU A 256 -16.21 -9.45 2.01
C GLU A 256 -16.17 -8.71 3.35
N VAL A 257 -16.28 -7.38 3.31
CA VAL A 257 -16.12 -6.50 4.49
C VAL A 257 -17.31 -6.53 5.46
N ASN A 258 -18.44 -7.13 5.06
CA ASN A 258 -19.65 -7.26 5.86
C ASN A 258 -19.61 -8.44 6.86
N LYS A 259 -18.53 -9.21 6.87
CA LYS A 259 -18.26 -10.27 7.83
C LYS A 259 -17.23 -9.82 8.87
N GLU A 260 -17.11 -10.54 9.94
CA GLU A 260 -16.08 -10.31 10.96
C GLU A 260 -14.68 -10.21 10.30
N SER A 261 -13.88 -9.23 10.74
CA SER A 261 -12.67 -8.79 10.00
C SER A 261 -11.62 -9.89 9.80
N ARG A 262 -11.51 -10.86 10.72
CA ARG A 262 -10.57 -11.99 10.59
C ARG A 262 -11.12 -13.17 9.81
N LYS A 263 -12.43 -13.35 9.80
CA LYS A 263 -13.11 -14.47 9.11
C LYS A 263 -13.57 -14.11 7.70
N ARG A 264 -13.51 -12.84 7.33
CA ARG A 264 -13.97 -12.39 6.02
C ARG A 264 -13.10 -12.93 4.88
N LYS A 265 -13.75 -13.31 3.78
CA LYS A 265 -13.06 -13.74 2.56
C LYS A 265 -12.20 -12.60 2.04
N ASN A 266 -10.98 -12.91 1.65
CA ASN A 266 -9.97 -11.96 1.18
C ASN A 266 -9.63 -10.82 2.16
N GLY A 267 -9.89 -11.00 3.47
CA GLY A 267 -9.63 -9.97 4.48
C GLY A 267 -8.21 -9.40 4.49
N THR A 268 -7.22 -10.26 4.21
CA THR A 268 -5.80 -9.89 4.08
C THR A 268 -5.49 -9.02 2.85
N GLU A 269 -6.45 -8.83 1.97
CA GLU A 269 -6.31 -8.03 0.75
C GLU A 269 -6.86 -6.59 0.92
N CYS A 270 -7.35 -6.23 2.10
CA CYS A 270 -7.92 -4.91 2.37
C CYS A 270 -6.83 -3.84 2.33
N ILE A 271 -7.03 -2.82 1.47
CA ILE A 271 -6.10 -1.68 1.27
C ILE A 271 -6.46 -0.46 2.12
N LEU A 272 -7.38 -0.57 3.06
CA LEU A 272 -7.86 0.49 3.96
C LEU A 272 -8.32 1.77 3.22
N CYS A 273 -8.93 1.63 2.05
CA CYS A 273 -9.44 2.79 1.30
C CYS A 273 -10.71 3.41 1.91
N TYR A 274 -11.38 2.72 2.83
CA TYR A 274 -12.61 3.14 3.54
C TYR A 274 -13.80 3.49 2.63
N GLU A 275 -13.80 3.11 1.37
CA GLU A 275 -14.96 3.33 0.49
C GLU A 275 -16.21 2.59 0.98
N CYS A 276 -16.03 1.38 1.55
CA CYS A 276 -17.11 0.59 2.12
C CYS A 276 -17.77 1.26 3.34
N THR A 277 -17.03 2.00 4.16
CA THR A 277 -17.58 2.72 5.32
C THR A 277 -18.43 3.92 4.91
N LYS A 278 -18.07 4.58 3.79
CA LYS A 278 -18.79 5.75 3.26
C LYS A 278 -20.18 5.39 2.72
N VAL A 279 -20.33 4.18 2.14
CA VAL A 279 -21.59 3.74 1.52
C VAL A 279 -22.48 2.93 2.46
N CYS A 280 -22.02 2.65 3.68
CA CYS A 280 -22.78 1.88 4.66
C CYS A 280 -23.94 2.70 5.23
N PRO A 281 -25.22 2.37 4.95
CA PRO A 281 -26.35 3.17 5.38
C PRO A 281 -26.55 3.15 6.90
N THR A 282 -26.23 2.04 7.53
CA THR A 282 -26.38 1.85 8.99
C THR A 282 -25.11 2.17 9.79
N LYS A 283 -24.03 2.60 9.10
CA LYS A 283 -22.70 2.83 9.71
C LYS A 283 -22.19 1.62 10.51
N ALA A 284 -22.53 0.42 10.06
CA ALA A 284 -22.06 -0.84 10.64
C ALA A 284 -20.55 -1.05 10.44
N LEU A 285 -19.95 -0.39 9.43
CA LEU A 285 -18.52 -0.50 9.11
C LEU A 285 -17.75 0.70 9.68
N HIS A 286 -16.69 0.43 10.40
CA HIS A 286 -15.81 1.41 11.05
C HIS A 286 -14.35 0.95 11.10
#